data_f1ffec93b1bace470278a7a5441cb067
#
_entry.id   f1ffec93b1bace470278a7a5441cb067
#
_cell.length_a   1.000
_cell.length_b   1.000
_cell.length_c   1.000
_cell.angle_alpha   90.00
_cell.angle_beta   90.00
_cell.angle_gamma   90.00
#
_symmetry.space_group_name_H-M   'P 1'
#
loop_
_entity.id
_entity.type
_entity.pdbx_description
1 polymer ?
#
loop_
_entity_poly.entity_id
_entity_poly.type
_entity_poly.pdbx_seq_one_letter_code
_entity_poly.pdbx_strand_id
1 'polypeptide(L)'
;MSGIFPVLRTEEFTLRELTNSDLEAISSIWGSPKVTEELGRGPFSHDESVQMLYVLRSLWENDAGIRWGVEREGKLIGTCGFHNMNNSAKRGELGYELGYEFWGRGLMRKALRPVCDYGFNIMRFERIEAFLNLDNERSSALLKKLGFEMEGVLRDYAPTTKGLIDQICFSLLKRDWKAQ
;
A
#
# COMPACT_ATOMS: atom_id res chain seq x y z
N MET A 1 0.61 15.42 9.93
CA MET A 1 1.71 16.00 9.11
C MET A 1 1.21 17.30 8.48
N SER A 2 1.54 18.46 9.04
CA SER A 2 1.08 19.75 8.52
C SER A 2 2.00 20.20 7.38
N GLY A 3 1.52 20.15 6.16
CA GLY A 3 2.31 20.57 5.00
C GLY A 3 1.66 20.18 3.66
N ILE A 4 2.31 20.56 2.58
CA ILE A 4 1.92 20.15 1.22
C ILE A 4 2.11 18.64 1.08
N PHE A 5 1.12 17.95 0.52
CA PHE A 5 1.20 16.50 0.25
C PHE A 5 2.43 16.20 -0.63
N PRO A 6 3.32 15.28 -0.22
CA PRO A 6 4.55 15.00 -0.97
C PRO A 6 4.27 14.26 -2.28
N VAL A 7 4.87 14.75 -3.36
CA VAL A 7 4.84 14.10 -4.66
C VAL A 7 6.18 13.42 -4.92
N LEU A 8 6.16 12.10 -5.18
CA LEU A 8 7.35 11.34 -5.52
C LEU A 8 7.36 11.08 -7.03
N ARG A 9 8.44 11.44 -7.70
CA ARG A 9 8.55 11.28 -9.16
C ARG A 9 9.67 10.30 -9.49
N THR A 10 9.39 9.42 -10.43
CA THR A 10 10.34 8.50 -11.05
C THR A 10 10.24 8.66 -12.56
N GLU A 11 11.07 7.95 -13.31
CA GLU A 11 10.96 7.94 -14.79
C GLU A 11 9.62 7.37 -15.29
N GLU A 12 9.03 6.42 -14.56
CA GLU A 12 7.81 5.71 -14.98
C GLU A 12 6.54 6.17 -14.27
N PHE A 13 6.65 6.80 -13.08
CA PHE A 13 5.51 7.08 -12.20
C PHE A 13 5.55 8.47 -11.61
N THR A 14 4.36 9.01 -11.38
CA THR A 14 4.13 10.07 -10.39
C THR A 14 3.29 9.49 -9.27
N LEU A 15 3.84 9.49 -8.05
CA LEU A 15 3.11 9.16 -6.83
C LEU A 15 2.59 10.47 -6.24
N ARG A 16 1.30 10.65 -6.27
CA ARG A 16 0.64 11.92 -5.94
C ARG A 16 -0.55 11.74 -5.01
N GLU A 17 -1.04 12.85 -4.49
CA GLU A 17 -2.29 12.85 -3.74
C GLU A 17 -3.45 12.29 -4.57
N LEU A 18 -4.30 11.51 -3.91
CA LEU A 18 -5.57 11.06 -4.48
C LEU A 18 -6.58 12.20 -4.44
N THR A 19 -7.34 12.35 -5.51
CA THR A 19 -8.35 13.39 -5.65
C THR A 19 -9.73 12.78 -5.99
N ASN A 20 -10.78 13.58 -5.93
CA ASN A 20 -12.10 13.11 -6.31
C ASN A 20 -12.19 12.68 -7.79
N SER A 21 -11.33 13.23 -8.66
CA SER A 21 -11.26 12.82 -10.07
C SER A 21 -10.70 11.41 -10.26
N ASP A 22 -10.09 10.82 -9.23
CA ASP A 22 -9.58 9.44 -9.27
C ASP A 22 -10.65 8.38 -8.96
N LEU A 23 -11.85 8.82 -8.54
CA LEU A 23 -12.89 7.92 -8.05
C LEU A 23 -13.27 6.84 -9.05
N GLU A 24 -13.39 7.17 -10.34
CA GLU A 24 -13.74 6.20 -11.38
C GLU A 24 -12.67 5.12 -11.52
N ALA A 25 -11.40 5.50 -11.59
CA ALA A 25 -10.28 4.57 -11.69
C ALA A 25 -10.17 3.69 -10.42
N ILE A 26 -10.32 4.29 -9.24
CA ILE A 26 -10.32 3.59 -7.95
C ILE A 26 -11.48 2.61 -7.87
N SER A 27 -12.69 3.02 -8.23
CA SER A 27 -13.87 2.14 -8.23
C SER A 27 -13.68 0.95 -9.17
N SER A 28 -13.04 1.15 -10.31
CA SER A 28 -12.69 0.06 -11.23
C SER A 28 -11.69 -0.91 -10.62
N ILE A 29 -10.67 -0.42 -9.92
CA ILE A 29 -9.65 -1.25 -9.27
C ILE A 29 -10.26 -2.04 -8.12
N TRP A 30 -10.96 -1.37 -7.20
CA TRP A 30 -11.55 -2.01 -6.01
C TRP A 30 -12.84 -2.78 -6.29
N GLY A 31 -13.52 -2.52 -7.40
CA GLY A 31 -14.64 -3.32 -7.90
C GLY A 31 -14.21 -4.64 -8.55
N SER A 32 -12.91 -4.82 -8.81
CA SER A 32 -12.38 -6.04 -9.38
C SER A 32 -12.28 -7.17 -8.33
N PRO A 33 -13.01 -8.30 -8.50
CA PRO A 33 -12.88 -9.45 -7.58
C PRO A 33 -11.43 -9.92 -7.44
N LYS A 34 -10.66 -9.94 -8.53
CA LYS A 34 -9.26 -10.38 -8.53
C LYS A 34 -8.38 -9.51 -7.64
N VAL A 35 -8.64 -8.20 -7.56
CA VAL A 35 -7.89 -7.29 -6.71
C VAL A 35 -8.31 -7.44 -5.25
N THR A 36 -9.62 -7.51 -5.00
CA THR A 36 -10.15 -7.51 -3.63
C THR A 36 -10.02 -8.84 -2.92
N GLU A 37 -9.98 -9.96 -3.65
CA GLU A 37 -9.62 -11.27 -3.09
C GLU A 37 -8.23 -11.25 -2.42
N GLU A 38 -7.24 -10.61 -3.06
CA GLU A 38 -5.90 -10.44 -2.48
C GLU A 38 -5.90 -9.54 -1.22
N LEU A 39 -6.92 -8.70 -1.08
CA LEU A 39 -7.13 -7.85 0.12
C LEU A 39 -7.98 -8.56 1.20
N GLY A 40 -8.37 -9.82 0.99
CA GLY A 40 -9.18 -10.59 1.94
C GLY A 40 -10.63 -10.15 2.04
N ARG A 41 -11.18 -9.51 1.00
CA ARG A 41 -12.56 -9.02 0.98
C ARG A 41 -13.23 -9.17 -0.39
N GLY A 42 -14.53 -8.97 -0.44
CA GLY A 42 -15.27 -8.88 -1.71
C GLY A 42 -15.07 -7.51 -2.41
N PRO A 43 -15.52 -7.41 -3.68
CA PRO A 43 -15.51 -6.17 -4.43
C PRO A 43 -16.22 -5.04 -3.67
N PHE A 44 -15.66 -3.84 -3.79
CA PHE A 44 -16.30 -2.63 -3.28
C PHE A 44 -17.45 -2.21 -4.20
N SER A 45 -18.55 -1.77 -3.62
CA SER A 45 -19.55 -0.96 -4.31
C SER A 45 -18.98 0.43 -4.63
N HIS A 46 -19.72 1.19 -5.44
CA HIS A 46 -19.35 2.60 -5.70
C HIS A 46 -19.29 3.42 -4.41
N ASP A 47 -20.30 3.30 -3.55
CA ASP A 47 -20.39 4.05 -2.29
C ASP A 47 -19.26 3.68 -1.33
N GLU A 48 -18.90 2.39 -1.24
CA GLU A 48 -17.73 1.95 -0.46
C GLU A 48 -16.43 2.52 -1.03
N SER A 49 -16.31 2.64 -2.36
CA SER A 49 -15.15 3.27 -3.00
C SER A 49 -15.05 4.75 -2.67
N VAL A 50 -16.18 5.48 -2.66
CA VAL A 50 -16.24 6.89 -2.22
C VAL A 50 -15.77 7.03 -0.77
N GLN A 51 -16.31 6.20 0.12
CA GLN A 51 -15.95 6.23 1.55
C GLN A 51 -14.45 5.91 1.75
N MET A 52 -13.96 4.87 1.08
CA MET A 52 -12.55 4.48 1.20
C MET A 52 -11.62 5.56 0.63
N LEU A 53 -11.95 6.18 -0.50
CA LEU A 53 -11.16 7.29 -1.04
C LEU A 53 -11.07 8.45 -0.02
N TYR A 54 -12.18 8.78 0.64
CA TYR A 54 -12.17 9.78 1.70
C TYR A 54 -11.26 9.36 2.87
N VAL A 55 -11.37 8.12 3.34
CA VAL A 55 -10.52 7.59 4.42
C VAL A 55 -9.03 7.67 4.05
N LEU A 56 -8.65 7.23 2.85
CA LEU A 56 -7.25 7.25 2.42
C LEU A 56 -6.68 8.67 2.31
N ARG A 57 -7.47 9.64 1.86
CA ARG A 57 -7.08 11.05 1.82
C ARG A 57 -6.91 11.63 3.22
N SER A 58 -7.85 11.31 4.13
CA SER A 58 -7.80 11.80 5.50
C SER A 58 -6.61 11.28 6.31
N LEU A 59 -5.93 10.22 5.88
CA LEU A 59 -4.74 9.71 6.57
C LEU A 59 -3.65 10.79 6.72
N TRP A 60 -3.40 11.55 5.66
CA TRP A 60 -2.40 12.62 5.66
C TRP A 60 -2.82 13.79 6.56
N GLU A 61 -4.06 14.23 6.47
CA GLU A 61 -4.60 15.35 7.24
C GLU A 61 -4.58 15.07 8.75
N ASN A 62 -4.81 13.81 9.13
CA ASN A 62 -4.92 13.39 10.54
C ASN A 62 -3.61 12.80 11.11
N ASP A 63 -2.49 12.93 10.42
CA ASP A 63 -1.21 12.32 10.83
C ASP A 63 -1.28 10.79 11.09
N ALA A 64 -2.24 10.11 10.47
CA ALA A 64 -2.50 8.69 10.65
C ALA A 64 -1.81 7.80 9.59
N GLY A 65 -1.32 8.41 8.50
CA GLY A 65 -0.69 7.71 7.40
C GLY A 65 -0.49 8.57 6.17
N ILE A 66 -0.13 7.94 5.08
CA ILE A 66 -0.02 8.57 3.77
C ILE A 66 -0.36 7.55 2.69
N ARG A 67 -1.22 7.92 1.74
CA ARG A 67 -1.57 7.05 0.62
C ARG A 67 -1.43 7.81 -0.69
N TRP A 68 -0.49 7.39 -1.51
CA TRP A 68 -0.29 7.92 -2.85
C TRP A 68 -1.13 7.18 -3.87
N GLY A 69 -1.69 7.91 -4.82
CA GLY A 69 -2.11 7.37 -6.11
C GLY A 69 -0.88 7.11 -6.97
N VAL A 70 -0.80 5.92 -7.54
CA VAL A 70 0.25 5.56 -8.51
C VAL A 70 -0.24 5.94 -9.90
N GLU A 71 0.29 7.05 -10.44
CA GLU A 71 -0.04 7.52 -11.78
C GLU A 71 1.04 7.12 -12.77
N ARG A 72 0.63 6.59 -13.90
CA ARG A 72 1.48 6.26 -15.04
C ARG A 72 0.83 6.76 -16.33
N GLU A 73 1.58 7.51 -17.13
CA GLU A 73 1.08 8.04 -18.41
C GLU A 73 -0.25 8.82 -18.27
N GLY A 74 -0.39 9.59 -17.18
CA GLY A 74 -1.60 10.37 -16.88
C GLY A 74 -2.79 9.56 -16.36
N LYS A 75 -2.64 8.26 -16.08
CA LYS A 75 -3.70 7.38 -15.57
C LYS A 75 -3.35 6.85 -14.20
N LEU A 76 -4.33 6.87 -13.30
CA LEU A 76 -4.20 6.17 -12.01
C LEU A 76 -4.27 4.67 -12.26
N ILE A 77 -3.24 3.92 -11.83
CA ILE A 77 -3.12 2.47 -12.02
C ILE A 77 -3.17 1.68 -10.71
N GLY A 78 -3.14 2.35 -9.58
CA GLY A 78 -3.18 1.73 -8.26
C GLY A 78 -2.91 2.74 -7.16
N THR A 79 -2.75 2.26 -5.94
CA THR A 79 -2.35 3.09 -4.79
C THR A 79 -1.31 2.37 -3.93
N CYS A 80 -0.53 3.12 -3.16
CA CYS A 80 0.41 2.58 -2.19
C CYS A 80 0.71 3.60 -1.09
N GLY A 81 1.17 3.13 0.07
CA GLY A 81 1.51 4.04 1.16
C GLY A 81 1.56 3.38 2.52
N PHE A 82 1.55 4.20 3.56
CA PHE A 82 1.67 3.77 4.94
C PHE A 82 0.43 4.10 5.75
N HIS A 83 0.05 3.19 6.62
CA HIS A 83 -1.00 3.35 7.63
C HIS A 83 -0.55 2.65 8.94
N ASN A 84 -1.41 2.62 9.96
CA ASN A 84 -1.09 2.01 11.25
C ASN A 84 0.29 2.42 11.78
N MET A 85 0.62 3.72 11.65
CA MET A 85 1.91 4.23 12.06
C MET A 85 2.05 4.26 13.58
N ASN A 86 3.21 3.85 14.06
CA ASN A 86 3.60 3.98 15.46
C ASN A 86 4.87 4.83 15.55
N ASN A 87 4.71 6.10 15.85
CA ASN A 87 5.82 7.06 15.88
C ASN A 87 6.82 6.77 17.01
N SER A 88 6.37 6.25 18.15
CA SER A 88 7.25 5.90 19.27
C SER A 88 8.10 4.66 18.95
N ALA A 89 7.54 3.69 18.23
CA ALA A 89 8.26 2.51 17.76
C ALA A 89 8.93 2.75 16.37
N LYS A 90 8.76 3.94 15.77
CA LYS A 90 9.29 4.32 14.45
C LYS A 90 8.98 3.28 13.37
N ARG A 91 7.72 2.88 13.27
CA ARG A 91 7.27 1.90 12.27
C ARG A 91 5.98 2.31 11.59
N GLY A 92 5.78 1.77 10.40
CA GLY A 92 4.55 1.92 9.63
C GLY A 92 4.23 0.67 8.83
N GLU A 93 2.97 0.46 8.56
CA GLU A 93 2.48 -0.66 7.75
C GLU A 93 2.35 -0.21 6.30
N LEU A 94 2.99 -0.95 5.40
CA LEU A 94 2.95 -0.74 3.96
C LEU A 94 1.73 -1.45 3.37
N GLY A 95 0.84 -0.66 2.75
CA GLY A 95 -0.27 -1.18 1.96
C GLY A 95 -0.16 -0.76 0.50
N TYR A 96 -0.60 -1.62 -0.42
CA TYR A 96 -0.61 -1.33 -1.85
C TYR A 96 -1.60 -2.21 -2.59
N GLU A 97 -2.14 -1.68 -3.67
CA GLU A 97 -2.86 -2.42 -4.69
C GLU A 97 -2.63 -1.82 -6.07
N LEU A 98 -2.82 -2.64 -7.09
CA LEU A 98 -2.67 -2.29 -8.50
C LEU A 98 -3.83 -2.88 -9.28
N GLY A 99 -4.33 -2.15 -10.28
CA GLY A 99 -5.32 -2.68 -11.21
C GLY A 99 -4.82 -3.98 -11.84
N TYR A 100 -5.71 -4.95 -11.97
CA TYR A 100 -5.37 -6.32 -12.42
C TYR A 100 -4.62 -6.34 -13.76
N GLU A 101 -5.00 -5.46 -14.68
CA GLU A 101 -4.40 -5.35 -16.01
C GLU A 101 -2.92 -4.92 -16.00
N PHE A 102 -2.44 -4.39 -14.86
CA PHE A 102 -1.05 -3.95 -14.67
C PHE A 102 -0.18 -4.98 -13.94
N TRP A 103 -0.74 -6.12 -13.55
CA TRP A 103 -0.03 -7.14 -12.80
C TRP A 103 1.03 -7.89 -13.64
N GLY A 104 1.97 -8.53 -12.98
CA GLY A 104 3.02 -9.34 -13.62
C GLY A 104 4.15 -8.55 -14.31
N ARG A 105 4.05 -7.21 -14.37
CA ARG A 105 5.01 -6.35 -15.07
C ARG A 105 6.08 -5.73 -14.16
N GLY A 106 6.08 -6.05 -12.89
CA GLY A 106 7.02 -5.50 -11.89
C GLY A 106 6.77 -4.02 -11.53
N LEU A 107 5.65 -3.43 -11.98
CA LEU A 107 5.35 -2.00 -11.81
C LEU A 107 5.23 -1.62 -10.33
N MET A 108 4.48 -2.39 -9.53
CA MET A 108 4.33 -2.09 -8.11
C MET A 108 5.67 -2.13 -7.37
N ARG A 109 6.57 -3.08 -7.68
CA ARG A 109 7.90 -3.10 -7.09
C ARG A 109 8.69 -1.82 -7.35
N LYS A 110 8.60 -1.28 -8.56
CA LYS A 110 9.26 -0.01 -8.92
C LYS A 110 8.62 1.17 -8.20
N ALA A 111 7.29 1.20 -8.08
CA ALA A 111 6.56 2.25 -7.37
C ALA A 111 6.83 2.24 -5.86
N LEU A 112 7.01 1.06 -5.25
CA LEU A 112 7.26 0.94 -3.81
C LEU A 112 8.67 1.34 -3.38
N ARG A 113 9.65 1.36 -4.29
CA ARG A 113 11.02 1.79 -3.92
C ARG A 113 11.08 3.21 -3.37
N PRO A 114 10.61 4.24 -4.09
CA PRO A 114 10.59 5.61 -3.56
C PRO A 114 9.69 5.76 -2.33
N VAL A 115 8.67 4.92 -2.17
CA VAL A 115 7.83 4.89 -0.96
C VAL A 115 8.64 4.41 0.24
N CYS A 116 9.39 3.31 0.11
CA CYS A 116 10.27 2.82 1.18
C CYS A 116 11.37 3.84 1.51
N ASP A 117 11.98 4.46 0.50
CA ASP A 117 12.95 5.55 0.70
C ASP A 117 12.34 6.70 1.50
N TYR A 118 11.12 7.11 1.16
CA TYR A 118 10.39 8.15 1.89
C TYR A 118 10.11 7.73 3.34
N GLY A 119 9.66 6.51 3.56
CA GLY A 119 9.41 5.96 4.89
C GLY A 119 10.66 6.01 5.77
N PHE A 120 11.80 5.55 5.29
CA PHE A 120 13.04 5.50 6.05
C PHE A 120 13.70 6.86 6.24
N ASN A 121 13.74 7.69 5.20
CA ASN A 121 14.55 8.92 5.21
C ASN A 121 13.75 10.16 5.66
N ILE A 122 12.47 10.24 5.34
CA ILE A 122 11.61 11.40 5.65
C ILE A 122 10.74 11.11 6.88
N MET A 123 10.00 10.00 6.88
CA MET A 123 9.14 9.63 8.01
C MET A 123 9.94 9.05 9.20
N ARG A 124 11.24 8.78 8.99
CA ARG A 124 12.15 8.28 10.05
C ARG A 124 11.76 6.93 10.61
N PHE A 125 11.10 6.09 9.81
CA PHE A 125 10.87 4.71 10.21
C PHE A 125 12.20 3.97 10.38
N GLU A 126 12.25 3.11 11.38
CA GLU A 126 13.32 2.11 11.54
C GLU A 126 12.86 0.73 11.03
N ARG A 127 11.53 0.58 10.84
CA ARG A 127 10.91 -0.64 10.39
C ARG A 127 9.66 -0.36 9.53
N ILE A 128 9.54 -1.06 8.42
CA ILE A 128 8.33 -1.12 7.59
C ILE A 128 7.79 -2.53 7.67
N GLU A 129 6.49 -2.66 7.99
CA GLU A 129 5.78 -3.94 8.06
C GLU A 129 4.83 -4.08 6.88
N ALA A 130 4.51 -5.32 6.50
CA ALA A 130 3.45 -5.63 5.55
C ALA A 130 2.80 -6.95 5.94
N PHE A 131 1.47 -7.01 5.88
CA PHE A 131 0.70 -8.20 6.23
C PHE A 131 -0.03 -8.72 5.00
N LEU A 132 0.06 -10.03 4.78
CA LEU A 132 -0.49 -10.70 3.61
C LEU A 132 -1.35 -11.88 4.02
N ASN A 133 -2.40 -12.16 3.26
CA ASN A 133 -3.11 -13.43 3.35
C ASN A 133 -2.16 -14.59 3.00
N LEU A 134 -2.39 -15.77 3.57
CA LEU A 134 -1.49 -16.92 3.43
C LEU A 134 -1.28 -17.38 1.96
N ASP A 135 -2.27 -17.17 1.13
CA ASP A 135 -2.31 -17.57 -0.27
C ASP A 135 -1.85 -16.46 -1.25
N ASN A 136 -1.50 -15.26 -0.74
CA ASN A 136 -1.03 -14.17 -1.58
C ASN A 136 0.46 -14.33 -1.96
N GLU A 137 0.76 -15.35 -2.77
CA GLU A 137 2.12 -15.65 -3.23
C GLU A 137 2.73 -14.51 -4.06
N ARG A 138 1.90 -13.77 -4.78
CA ARG A 138 2.35 -12.66 -5.64
C ARG A 138 2.92 -11.51 -4.82
N SER A 139 2.21 -11.06 -3.79
CA SER A 139 2.70 -10.03 -2.88
C SER A 139 3.88 -10.53 -2.07
N SER A 140 3.88 -11.80 -1.65
CA SER A 140 5.03 -12.44 -0.98
C SER A 140 6.30 -12.36 -1.85
N ALA A 141 6.20 -12.75 -3.12
CA ALA A 141 7.32 -12.67 -4.05
C ALA A 141 7.78 -11.24 -4.32
N LEU A 142 6.85 -10.27 -4.37
CA LEU A 142 7.15 -8.85 -4.53
C LEU A 142 7.92 -8.32 -3.32
N LEU A 143 7.43 -8.55 -2.10
CA LEU A 143 8.08 -8.09 -0.86
C LEU A 143 9.49 -8.67 -0.70
N LYS A 144 9.67 -9.98 -0.96
CA LYS A 144 11.00 -10.61 -0.95
C LYS A 144 11.96 -9.94 -1.93
N LYS A 145 11.49 -9.59 -3.15
CA LYS A 145 12.30 -8.87 -4.15
C LYS A 145 12.61 -7.42 -3.76
N LEU A 146 11.87 -6.83 -2.84
CA LEU A 146 12.17 -5.53 -2.23
C LEU A 146 13.12 -5.62 -1.04
N GLY A 147 13.42 -6.83 -0.55
CA GLY A 147 14.29 -7.07 0.59
C GLY A 147 13.54 -7.26 1.92
N PHE A 148 12.19 -7.39 1.88
CA PHE A 148 11.44 -7.76 3.08
C PHE A 148 11.73 -9.21 3.46
N GLU A 149 11.81 -9.47 4.76
CA GLU A 149 11.93 -10.78 5.36
C GLU A 149 10.60 -11.23 5.95
N MET A 150 10.27 -12.51 5.79
CA MET A 150 9.11 -13.13 6.44
C MET A 150 9.45 -13.43 7.89
N GLU A 151 8.67 -12.89 8.83
CA GLU A 151 8.90 -13.12 10.27
C GLU A 151 8.04 -14.22 10.87
N GLY A 152 6.89 -14.49 10.27
CA GLY A 152 6.00 -15.55 10.74
C GLY A 152 4.55 -15.38 10.35
N VAL A 153 3.71 -16.24 10.89
CA VAL A 153 2.25 -16.22 10.72
C VAL A 153 1.61 -15.74 12.01
N LEU A 154 0.75 -14.73 11.89
CA LEU A 154 -0.11 -14.23 12.95
C LEU A 154 -1.48 -14.90 12.84
N ARG A 155 -1.83 -15.72 13.82
CA ARG A 155 -3.11 -16.46 13.81
C ARG A 155 -4.26 -15.55 14.23
N ASP A 156 -5.41 -15.72 13.56
CA ASP A 156 -6.63 -14.94 13.84
C ASP A 156 -6.41 -13.43 13.87
N TYR A 157 -5.60 -12.92 12.95
CA TYR A 157 -5.09 -11.54 13.00
C TYR A 157 -6.00 -10.53 12.30
N ALA A 158 -6.49 -10.85 11.11
CA ALA A 158 -7.25 -9.89 10.31
C ALA A 158 -8.74 -10.23 10.25
N PRO A 159 -9.64 -9.25 10.48
CA PRO A 159 -11.07 -9.46 10.34
C PRO A 159 -11.49 -9.52 8.87
N THR A 160 -12.36 -10.48 8.56
CA THR A 160 -13.04 -10.59 7.26
C THR A 160 -14.53 -10.75 7.47
N THR A 161 -15.31 -10.72 6.39
CA THR A 161 -16.75 -11.01 6.45
C THR A 161 -17.07 -12.44 6.90
N LYS A 162 -16.09 -13.35 6.88
CA LYS A 162 -16.23 -14.75 7.27
C LYS A 162 -15.63 -15.09 8.64
N GLY A 163 -15.09 -14.09 9.34
CA GLY A 163 -14.38 -14.25 10.62
C GLY A 163 -12.94 -13.76 10.56
N LEU A 164 -12.15 -14.15 11.54
CA LEU A 164 -10.73 -13.82 11.57
C LEU A 164 -9.93 -14.76 10.67
N ILE A 165 -8.89 -14.22 10.04
CA ILE A 165 -7.96 -14.99 9.21
C ILE A 165 -6.53 -14.81 9.69
N ASP A 166 -5.69 -15.80 9.40
CA ASP A 166 -4.27 -15.72 9.60
C ASP A 166 -3.62 -14.82 8.56
N GLN A 167 -2.57 -14.12 8.95
CA GLN A 167 -1.76 -13.32 8.01
C GLN A 167 -0.27 -13.60 8.19
N ILE A 168 0.47 -13.53 7.10
CA ILE A 168 1.93 -13.56 7.11
C ILE A 168 2.44 -12.14 7.39
N CYS A 169 3.30 -12.01 8.39
CA CYS A 169 4.03 -10.77 8.66
C CYS A 169 5.34 -10.75 7.88
N PHE A 170 5.54 -9.71 7.10
CA PHE A 170 6.80 -9.33 6.49
C PHE A 170 7.32 -8.04 7.08
N SER A 171 8.65 -7.90 7.16
CA SER A 171 9.28 -6.67 7.59
C SER A 171 10.50 -6.31 6.75
N LEU A 172 10.76 -5.00 6.70
CA LEU A 172 11.99 -4.45 6.15
C LEU A 172 12.56 -3.46 7.17
N LEU A 173 13.80 -3.68 7.58
CA LEU A 173 14.48 -2.79 8.52
C LEU A 173 15.32 -1.76 7.76
N LYS A 174 15.40 -0.55 8.31
CA LYS A 174 16.17 0.55 7.71
C LYS A 174 17.63 0.16 7.45
N ARG A 175 18.26 -0.58 8.38
CA ARG A 175 19.64 -1.04 8.25
C ARG A 175 19.88 -1.99 7.08
N ASP A 176 18.83 -2.68 6.62
CA ASP A 176 18.89 -3.66 5.53
C ASP A 176 18.45 -3.05 4.19
N TRP A 177 17.82 -1.85 4.24
CA TRP A 177 17.40 -1.14 3.05
C TRP A 177 18.58 -0.56 2.28
N LYS A 178 18.72 -0.99 1.03
CA LYS A 178 19.71 -0.42 0.11
C LYS A 178 18.99 0.51 -0.86
N ALA A 179 19.11 1.81 -0.64
CA ALA A 179 18.71 2.82 -1.62
C ALA A 179 19.48 2.56 -2.93
N GLN A 180 18.78 2.56 -4.05
CA GLN A 180 19.39 2.44 -5.38
C GLN A 180 19.25 3.76 -6.12
#